data_e1041ad5098d49650cf8a8c92005497c
#
_entry.id   e1041ad5098d49650cf8a8c92005497c
#
_cell.length_a   1.000
_cell.length_b   1.000
_cell.length_c   1.000
_cell.angle_alpha   90.00
_cell.angle_beta   90.00
_cell.angle_gamma   90.00
#
_symmetry.space_group_name_H-M   'P 1'
#
loop_
_entity.id
_entity.type
_entity.pdbx_description
1 polymer ?
#
loop_
_entity_poly.entity_id
_entity_poly.type
_entity_poly.pdbx_seq_one_letter_code
_entity_poly.pdbx_strand_id
1 'polypeptide(L)'
;MAKYPIETYNIAIHQHKDYGTVETIAWSTYAGKVVRGKAICHIEDTYDEQKGIKLAVARCAERIALKRQARAEKLLAKAQRQMNAAQKYLIDMTNYADDARIEVANAKAEVADILSKM
;
A
#
# COMPACT_ATOMS: atom_id res chain seq x y z
N MET A 1 -7.78 16.98 9.37
CA MET A 1 -6.98 17.43 8.23
C MET A 1 -6.69 16.25 7.31
N ALA A 2 -6.98 16.37 6.04
CA ALA A 2 -6.71 15.28 5.10
C ALA A 2 -5.21 15.12 4.90
N LYS A 3 -4.70 13.91 5.06
CA LYS A 3 -3.28 13.56 4.87
C LYS A 3 -2.89 13.53 3.39
N TYR A 4 -3.88 13.38 2.52
CA TYR A 4 -3.70 13.28 1.07
C TYR A 4 -4.48 14.39 0.37
N PRO A 5 -4.11 14.75 -0.87
CA PRO A 5 -4.88 15.74 -1.63
C PRO A 5 -6.34 15.35 -1.74
N ILE A 6 -7.24 16.33 -1.65
CA ILE A 6 -8.67 16.10 -1.82
C ILE A 6 -8.93 15.88 -3.30
N GLU A 7 -9.55 14.76 -3.64
CA GLU A 7 -9.91 14.45 -5.01
C GLU A 7 -11.04 15.39 -5.49
N THR A 8 -10.91 15.83 -6.74
CA THR A 8 -11.98 16.55 -7.43
C THR A 8 -12.87 15.52 -8.10
N TYR A 9 -14.17 15.62 -7.86
CA TYR A 9 -15.16 14.69 -8.42
C TYR A 9 -15.95 15.35 -9.53
N ASN A 10 -16.13 14.62 -10.61
CA ASN A 10 -17.04 14.97 -11.68
C ASN A 10 -18.35 14.23 -11.46
N ILE A 11 -19.46 14.85 -11.79
CA ILE A 11 -20.80 14.31 -11.56
C ILE A 11 -21.58 14.25 -12.87
N ALA A 12 -22.25 13.13 -13.11
CA ALA A 12 -23.22 12.97 -14.18
C ALA A 12 -24.48 12.32 -13.64
N ILE A 13 -25.62 12.78 -14.11
CA ILE A 13 -26.92 12.25 -13.72
C ILE A 13 -27.63 11.76 -14.98
N HIS A 14 -28.06 10.50 -14.99
CA HIS A 14 -28.75 9.88 -16.10
C HIS A 14 -30.11 9.37 -15.65
N GLN A 15 -31.16 9.76 -16.40
CA GLN A 15 -32.47 9.19 -16.22
C GLN A 15 -32.67 8.02 -17.18
N HIS A 16 -33.00 6.86 -16.63
CA HIS A 16 -33.32 5.67 -17.40
C HIS A 16 -34.86 5.51 -17.41
N LYS A 17 -35.51 6.14 -18.37
CA LYS A 17 -36.97 6.14 -18.44
C LYS A 17 -37.57 4.75 -18.54
N ASP A 18 -36.91 3.85 -19.25
CA ASP A 18 -37.37 2.48 -19.46
C ASP A 18 -37.37 1.64 -18.19
N TYR A 19 -36.44 1.96 -17.27
CA TYR A 19 -36.29 1.24 -16.01
C TYR A 19 -36.86 1.98 -14.81
N GLY A 20 -37.34 3.21 -15.00
CA GLY A 20 -37.84 4.04 -13.90
C GLY A 20 -36.82 4.38 -12.86
N THR A 21 -35.55 4.58 -13.27
CA THR A 21 -34.46 4.89 -12.36
C THR A 21 -33.71 6.16 -12.74
N VAL A 22 -33.10 6.80 -11.73
CA VAL A 22 -32.17 7.90 -11.92
C VAL A 22 -30.83 7.43 -11.39
N GLU A 23 -29.80 7.49 -12.22
CA GLU A 23 -28.43 7.07 -11.88
C GLU A 23 -27.55 8.31 -11.73
N THR A 24 -26.91 8.45 -10.58
CA THR A 24 -25.91 9.49 -10.34
C THR A 24 -24.53 8.83 -10.35
N ILE A 25 -23.64 9.33 -11.17
CA ILE A 25 -22.26 8.81 -11.28
C ILE A 25 -21.31 9.90 -10.85
N ALA A 26 -20.42 9.58 -9.91
CA ALA A 26 -19.28 10.42 -9.56
C ALA A 26 -18.02 9.72 -10.04
N TRP A 27 -17.09 10.47 -10.61
CA TRP A 27 -15.82 9.88 -11.01
C TRP A 27 -14.66 10.83 -10.71
N SER A 28 -13.51 10.23 -10.51
CA SER A 28 -12.26 10.94 -10.32
C SER A 28 -11.14 10.05 -10.87
N THR A 29 -9.90 10.48 -10.75
CA THR A 29 -8.75 9.71 -11.19
C THR A 29 -7.88 9.29 -10.01
N TYR A 30 -7.31 8.08 -10.10
CA TYR A 30 -6.32 7.61 -9.16
C TYR A 30 -5.25 6.83 -9.93
N ALA A 31 -3.99 7.26 -9.78
CA ALA A 31 -2.85 6.66 -10.49
C ALA A 31 -3.07 6.60 -12.00
N GLY A 32 -3.67 7.65 -12.58
CA GLY A 32 -3.92 7.77 -14.01
C GLY A 32 -5.12 6.99 -14.54
N LYS A 33 -5.89 6.32 -13.66
CA LYS A 33 -7.08 5.56 -14.03
C LYS A 33 -8.33 6.19 -13.45
N VAL A 34 -9.42 6.11 -14.20
CA VAL A 34 -10.74 6.61 -13.76
C VAL A 34 -11.33 5.64 -12.74
N VAL A 35 -11.82 6.21 -11.63
CA VAL A 35 -12.55 5.46 -10.60
C VAL A 35 -13.95 6.06 -10.49
N ARG A 36 -14.98 5.23 -10.47
CA ARG A 36 -16.39 5.65 -10.44
C ARG A 36 -17.08 5.17 -9.19
N GLY A 37 -18.04 5.99 -8.73
CA GLY A 37 -19.03 5.60 -7.72
C GLY A 37 -20.42 5.90 -8.26
N LYS A 38 -21.39 5.07 -7.95
CA LYS A 38 -22.76 5.18 -8.47
C LYS A 38 -23.78 5.18 -7.34
N ALA A 39 -24.86 5.94 -7.55
CA ALA A 39 -26.07 5.87 -6.72
C ALA A 39 -27.25 5.74 -7.66
N ILE A 40 -28.13 4.79 -7.39
CA ILE A 40 -29.33 4.54 -8.19
C ILE A 40 -30.55 4.77 -7.32
N CYS A 41 -31.50 5.57 -7.82
CA CYS A 41 -32.77 5.84 -7.16
C CYS A 41 -33.91 5.48 -8.11
N HIS A 42 -34.95 4.80 -7.60
CA HIS A 42 -36.16 4.54 -8.36
C HIS A 42 -36.99 5.82 -8.41
N ILE A 43 -37.57 6.12 -9.57
CA ILE A 43 -38.40 7.33 -9.76
C ILE A 43 -39.60 7.31 -8.82
N GLU A 44 -40.13 6.14 -8.47
CA GLU A 44 -41.26 5.97 -7.54
C GLU A 44 -40.93 6.46 -6.12
N ASP A 45 -39.63 6.40 -5.73
CA ASP A 45 -39.18 6.95 -4.46
C ASP A 45 -38.99 8.45 -4.59
N THR A 46 -39.03 9.16 -3.47
CA THR A 46 -38.72 10.59 -3.46
C THR A 46 -37.22 10.76 -3.82
N TYR A 47 -36.98 11.19 -5.05
CA TYR A 47 -35.61 11.42 -5.51
C TYR A 47 -35.05 12.70 -4.89
N ASP A 48 -33.90 12.56 -4.25
CA ASP A 48 -33.12 13.67 -3.71
C ASP A 48 -31.77 13.73 -4.40
N GLU A 49 -31.62 14.70 -5.29
CA GLU A 49 -30.39 14.88 -6.08
C GLU A 49 -29.13 15.03 -5.20
N GLN A 50 -29.27 15.81 -4.11
CA GLN A 50 -28.14 16.06 -3.23
C GLN A 50 -27.67 14.78 -2.51
N LYS A 51 -28.62 13.97 -2.06
CA LYS A 51 -28.30 12.67 -1.44
C LYS A 51 -27.68 11.71 -2.44
N GLY A 52 -28.18 11.71 -3.68
CA GLY A 52 -27.62 10.90 -4.77
C GLY A 52 -26.17 11.27 -5.05
N ILE A 53 -25.88 12.57 -5.15
CA ILE A 53 -24.53 13.07 -5.38
C ILE A 53 -23.61 12.70 -4.22
N LYS A 54 -24.04 12.93 -2.97
CA LYS A 54 -23.24 12.59 -1.79
C LYS A 54 -22.91 11.10 -1.73
N LEU A 55 -23.88 10.24 -2.02
CA LEU A 55 -23.69 8.81 -2.00
C LEU A 55 -22.74 8.36 -3.11
N ALA A 56 -22.91 8.89 -4.34
CA ALA A 56 -22.02 8.55 -5.46
C ALA A 56 -20.59 8.98 -5.19
N VAL A 57 -20.39 10.20 -4.66
CA VAL A 57 -19.08 10.71 -4.27
C VAL A 57 -18.46 9.86 -3.17
N ALA A 58 -19.23 9.52 -2.14
CA ALA A 58 -18.75 8.68 -1.03
C ALA A 58 -18.31 7.29 -1.52
N ARG A 59 -19.06 6.69 -2.43
CA ARG A 59 -18.72 5.40 -3.02
C ARG A 59 -17.47 5.48 -3.89
N CYS A 60 -17.31 6.56 -4.65
CA CYS A 60 -16.08 6.81 -5.41
C CYS A 60 -14.88 6.98 -4.48
N ALA A 61 -15.02 7.77 -3.42
CA ALA A 61 -13.97 7.98 -2.41
C ALA A 61 -13.59 6.67 -1.72
N GLU A 62 -14.57 5.83 -1.39
CA GLU A 62 -14.32 4.51 -0.80
C GLU A 62 -13.47 3.64 -1.73
N ARG A 63 -13.80 3.60 -3.02
CA ARG A 63 -13.03 2.83 -3.99
C ARG A 63 -11.60 3.31 -4.12
N ILE A 64 -11.40 4.63 -4.12
CA ILE A 64 -10.06 5.22 -4.16
C ILE A 64 -9.29 4.87 -2.89
N ALA A 65 -9.94 4.98 -1.72
CA ALA A 65 -9.32 4.63 -0.44
C ALA A 65 -8.88 3.15 -0.39
N LEU A 66 -9.71 2.24 -0.91
CA LEU A 66 -9.38 0.81 -1.00
C LEU A 66 -8.18 0.57 -1.91
N LYS A 67 -8.08 1.30 -3.02
CA LYS A 67 -6.92 1.21 -3.91
C LYS A 67 -5.65 1.72 -3.25
N ARG A 68 -5.74 2.81 -2.48
CA ARG A 68 -4.61 3.34 -1.71
C ARG A 68 -4.17 2.35 -0.64
N GLN A 69 -5.12 1.74 0.05
CA GLN A 69 -4.81 0.72 1.06
C GLN A 69 -4.06 -0.46 0.45
N ALA A 70 -4.56 -0.99 -0.67
CA ALA A 70 -3.92 -2.11 -1.35
C ALA A 70 -2.49 -1.79 -1.76
N ARG A 71 -2.26 -0.57 -2.29
CA ARG A 71 -0.92 -0.11 -2.67
C ARG A 71 -0.01 0.02 -1.46
N ALA A 72 -0.52 0.63 -0.38
CA ALA A 72 0.23 0.81 0.86
C ALA A 72 0.65 -0.54 1.46
N GLU A 73 -0.25 -1.52 1.46
CA GLU A 73 0.03 -2.86 1.97
C GLU A 73 1.10 -3.58 1.14
N LYS A 74 1.08 -3.42 -0.17
CA LYS A 74 2.13 -3.97 -1.04
C LYS A 74 3.49 -3.36 -0.75
N LEU A 75 3.55 -2.05 -0.57
CA LEU A 75 4.79 -1.33 -0.25
C LEU A 75 5.31 -1.73 1.12
N LEU A 76 4.41 -1.89 2.10
CA LEU A 76 4.77 -2.35 3.43
C LEU A 76 5.36 -3.75 3.39
N ALA A 77 4.72 -4.67 2.68
CA ALA A 77 5.21 -6.05 2.53
C ALA A 77 6.60 -6.07 1.88
N LYS A 78 6.82 -5.24 0.86
CA LYS A 78 8.12 -5.11 0.21
C LYS A 78 9.19 -4.61 1.18
N ALA A 79 8.86 -3.57 1.97
CA ALA A 79 9.78 -3.02 2.96
C ALA A 79 10.14 -4.05 4.03
N GLN A 80 9.16 -4.84 4.49
CA GLN A 80 9.40 -5.92 5.46
C GLN A 80 10.32 -6.99 4.90
N ARG A 81 10.15 -7.38 3.63
CA ARG A 81 11.05 -8.35 2.98
C ARG A 81 12.48 -7.82 2.89
N GLN A 82 12.63 -6.53 2.54
CA GLN A 82 13.96 -5.90 2.49
C GLN A 82 14.61 -5.85 3.85
N MET A 83 13.85 -5.54 4.89
CA MET A 83 14.34 -5.52 6.27
C MET A 83 14.78 -6.90 6.72
N ASN A 84 13.97 -7.93 6.45
CA ASN A 84 14.30 -9.31 6.80
C ASN A 84 15.59 -9.78 6.09
N ALA A 85 15.75 -9.45 4.81
CA ALA A 85 16.95 -9.77 4.06
C ALA A 85 18.20 -9.07 4.63
N ALA A 86 18.03 -7.79 5.03
CA ALA A 86 19.14 -7.05 5.66
C ALA A 86 19.51 -7.62 7.02
N GLN A 87 18.53 -8.04 7.83
CA GLN A 87 18.79 -8.69 9.11
C GLN A 87 19.53 -10.01 8.95
N LYS A 88 19.13 -10.83 7.97
CA LYS A 88 19.81 -12.08 7.68
C LYS A 88 21.26 -11.83 7.25
N TYR A 89 21.48 -10.85 6.39
CA TYR A 89 22.82 -10.46 5.95
C TYR A 89 23.69 -10.04 7.14
N LEU A 90 23.12 -9.26 8.06
CA LEU A 90 23.82 -8.83 9.26
C LEU A 90 24.24 -10.02 10.12
N ILE A 91 23.35 -10.99 10.31
CA ILE A 91 23.64 -12.21 11.08
C ILE A 91 24.78 -12.99 10.40
N ASP A 92 24.69 -13.18 9.09
CA ASP A 92 25.69 -13.92 8.32
C ASP A 92 27.07 -13.24 8.41
N MET A 93 27.10 -11.92 8.31
CA MET A 93 28.37 -11.17 8.39
C MET A 93 28.93 -11.15 9.81
N THR A 94 28.06 -11.11 10.83
CA THR A 94 28.49 -11.22 12.22
C THR A 94 29.17 -12.56 12.47
N ASN A 95 28.56 -13.64 12.00
CA ASN A 95 29.12 -14.98 12.14
C ASN A 95 30.45 -15.12 11.40
N TYR A 96 30.52 -14.57 10.19
CA TYR A 96 31.76 -14.56 9.40
C TYR A 96 32.87 -13.82 10.14
N ALA A 97 32.58 -12.65 10.69
CA ALA A 97 33.57 -11.87 11.44
C ALA A 97 34.02 -12.60 12.71
N ASP A 98 33.10 -13.25 13.42
CA ASP A 98 33.44 -14.03 14.63
C ASP A 98 34.36 -15.22 14.28
N ASP A 99 34.05 -15.94 13.21
CA ASP A 99 34.87 -17.05 12.73
C ASP A 99 36.29 -16.59 12.35
N ALA A 100 36.37 -15.44 11.67
CA ALA A 100 37.66 -14.86 11.30
C ALA A 100 38.50 -14.48 12.53
N ARG A 101 37.88 -13.95 13.57
CA ARG A 101 38.55 -13.62 14.83
C ARG A 101 39.07 -14.87 15.52
N ILE A 102 38.32 -15.97 15.51
CA ILE A 102 38.76 -17.26 16.05
C ILE A 102 39.96 -17.80 15.27
N GLU A 103 39.90 -17.72 13.94
CA GLU A 103 41.02 -18.13 13.09
C GLU A 103 42.29 -17.36 13.43
N VAL A 104 42.18 -16.04 13.62
CA VAL A 104 43.35 -15.22 13.99
C VAL A 104 43.90 -15.63 15.35
N ALA A 105 43.02 -15.84 16.33
CA ALA A 105 43.44 -16.25 17.67
C ALA A 105 44.18 -17.61 17.63
N ASN A 106 43.63 -18.56 16.86
CA ASN A 106 44.24 -19.88 16.72
C ASN A 106 45.60 -19.81 15.99
N ALA A 107 45.69 -18.99 14.96
CA ALA A 107 46.93 -18.80 14.22
C ALA A 107 48.03 -18.16 15.08
N LYS A 108 47.65 -17.16 15.87
CA LYS A 108 48.58 -16.51 16.81
C LYS A 108 49.07 -17.48 17.89
N ALA A 109 48.17 -18.32 18.41
CA ALA A 109 48.55 -19.34 19.39
C ALA A 109 49.52 -20.35 18.79
N GLU A 110 49.32 -20.77 17.56
CA GLU A 110 50.21 -21.68 16.87
C GLU A 110 51.61 -21.07 16.64
N VAL A 111 51.64 -19.80 16.22
CA VAL A 111 52.91 -19.08 16.07
C VAL A 111 53.67 -19.02 17.42
N ALA A 112 52.97 -18.67 18.47
CA ALA A 112 53.56 -18.60 19.82
C ALA A 112 54.11 -19.97 20.27
N ASP A 113 53.35 -21.04 19.99
CA ASP A 113 53.75 -22.41 20.32
C ASP A 113 55.03 -22.81 19.58
N ILE A 114 55.10 -22.54 18.28
CA ILE A 114 56.27 -22.83 17.47
C ILE A 114 57.48 -22.05 17.98
N LEU A 115 57.31 -20.77 18.25
CA LEU A 115 58.41 -19.93 18.76
C LEU A 115 58.93 -20.42 20.11
N SER A 116 58.07 -20.92 20.98
CA SER A 116 58.46 -21.40 22.31
C SER A 116 59.29 -22.69 22.23
N LYS A 117 59.15 -23.43 21.15
CA LYS A 117 59.90 -24.71 20.94
C LYS A 117 61.22 -24.55 20.18
N MET A 118 61.49 -23.34 19.73
CA MET A 118 62.74 -23.04 19.02
C MET A 118 63.88 -22.69 19.99
#